data_2921161e920d5b8a97cfa58782876070
#
_entry.id   2921161e920d5b8a97cfa58782876070
#
_cell.length_a   1.000
_cell.length_b   1.000
_cell.length_c   1.000
_cell.angle_alpha   90.00
_cell.angle_beta   90.00
_cell.angle_gamma   90.00
#
_symmetry.space_group_name_H-M   'P 1'
#
loop_
_entity.id
_entity.type
_entity.pdbx_description
1 polymer ?
#
loop_
_entity_poly.entity_id
_entity_poly.type
_entity_poly.pdbx_seq_one_letter_code
_entity_poly.pdbx_strand_id
1 'polypeptide(L)'
;MPTLDPHRQTRPPARARAPRGNGASAPDDRSGSVWRVYHELRQLIVSGQLPPGGRIAERAVAERLGLSRTPVRSALHRLQQEGFVDSYGRGREQRLVVAPLTQDDGREIMLIVGHLEGLAARTAAQLPSEQRTQVVRRLRELNRAMAAESRKRVTVTRIFDLDQAFHSGYVDGVSGPRLVALHHAIKPQVERYARLYISALVDELATSVQEHAAIIRAIAAGDPAAAQRAVETNWRNAASRLAQVIAEHGERGIWHAWDTGGPLHHSKTRRR
;
A
#
# COMPACT_ATOMS: atom_id res chain seq x y z
N MET A 1 44.87 19.67 -83.47
CA MET A 1 45.62 19.82 -82.23
C MET A 1 45.16 21.14 -81.52
N PRO A 2 44.25 21.12 -80.52
CA PRO A 2 43.98 22.31 -79.75
C PRO A 2 44.74 22.17 -78.40
N THR A 3 45.37 23.28 -78.03
CA THR A 3 46.24 23.53 -76.90
C THR A 3 45.51 23.50 -75.54
N LEU A 4 46.10 22.78 -74.57
CA LEU A 4 45.64 22.65 -73.22
C LEU A 4 45.98 23.94 -72.42
N ASP A 5 44.96 24.51 -71.70
CA ASP A 5 45.12 25.64 -70.79
C ASP A 5 45.34 25.09 -69.36
N PRO A 6 46.44 25.45 -68.65
CA PRO A 6 46.83 24.82 -67.40
C PRO A 6 46.34 25.53 -66.11
N HIS A 7 45.32 26.41 -66.14
CA HIS A 7 44.94 27.19 -64.93
C HIS A 7 43.45 27.05 -64.52
N ARG A 8 42.91 25.83 -64.44
CA ARG A 8 41.60 25.65 -63.83
C ARG A 8 41.80 25.10 -62.39
N GLN A 9 41.90 25.97 -61.42
CA GLN A 9 41.85 25.65 -60.01
C GLN A 9 40.43 25.13 -59.63
N THR A 10 40.31 23.88 -59.30
CA THR A 10 39.08 23.27 -58.77
C THR A 10 38.92 23.61 -57.30
N ARG A 11 37.83 24.31 -57.01
CA ARG A 11 37.37 24.66 -55.65
C ARG A 11 36.94 23.37 -54.93
N PRO A 12 37.37 23.12 -53.67
CA PRO A 12 36.90 21.94 -52.92
C PRO A 12 35.41 22.05 -52.54
N PRO A 13 34.69 20.91 -52.49
CA PRO A 13 33.27 20.91 -52.16
C PRO A 13 33.03 21.32 -50.69
N ALA A 14 31.97 22.11 -50.51
CA ALA A 14 31.53 22.56 -49.18
C ALA A 14 31.20 21.34 -48.30
N ARG A 15 31.81 21.28 -47.10
CA ARG A 15 31.45 20.29 -46.06
C ARG A 15 29.97 20.41 -45.72
N ALA A 16 29.24 19.35 -45.93
CA ALA A 16 27.87 19.18 -45.49
C ALA A 16 27.81 19.30 -43.92
N ARG A 17 27.05 20.24 -43.46
CA ARG A 17 26.76 20.45 -42.05
C ARG A 17 25.93 19.26 -41.54
N ALA A 18 26.47 18.47 -40.59
CA ALA A 18 25.74 17.40 -39.93
C ALA A 18 24.45 17.93 -39.30
N PRO A 19 23.31 17.19 -39.38
CA PRO A 19 22.09 17.58 -38.70
C PRO A 19 22.34 17.59 -37.20
N ARG A 20 21.99 18.71 -36.53
CA ARG A 20 21.95 18.80 -35.09
C ARG A 20 20.93 17.77 -34.60
N GLY A 21 21.40 16.75 -33.91
CA GLY A 21 20.55 15.76 -33.27
C GLY A 21 19.55 16.44 -32.36
N ASN A 22 18.27 16.32 -32.68
CA ASN A 22 17.18 16.54 -31.76
C ASN A 22 17.40 15.59 -30.59
N GLY A 23 17.72 16.12 -29.42
CA GLY A 23 17.73 15.39 -28.17
C GLY A 23 16.31 14.92 -27.87
N ALA A 24 15.91 13.81 -28.46
CA ALA A 24 14.78 13.05 -28.01
C ALA A 24 15.17 12.45 -26.65
N SER A 25 14.78 13.11 -25.57
CA SER A 25 14.79 12.54 -24.24
C SER A 25 14.03 11.23 -24.28
N ALA A 26 14.67 10.13 -23.93
CA ALA A 26 14.10 8.79 -23.97
C ALA A 26 12.76 8.74 -23.21
N PRO A 27 11.72 8.10 -23.79
CA PRO A 27 10.40 7.99 -23.14
C PRO A 27 10.44 7.18 -21.84
N ASP A 28 11.52 6.51 -21.53
CA ASP A 28 11.71 5.58 -20.41
C ASP A 28 11.99 6.30 -19.06
N ASP A 29 12.56 7.49 -19.07
CA ASP A 29 12.93 8.23 -17.84
C ASP A 29 11.71 8.83 -17.11
N ARG A 30 10.66 9.19 -17.82
CA ARG A 30 9.43 9.74 -17.21
C ARG A 30 8.61 8.68 -16.48
N SER A 31 8.51 7.49 -17.05
CA SER A 31 7.81 6.36 -16.43
C SER A 31 8.53 5.90 -15.16
N GLY A 32 9.85 5.82 -15.20
CA GLY A 32 10.69 5.48 -14.06
C GLY A 32 10.58 6.50 -12.91
N SER A 33 10.52 7.81 -13.23
CA SER A 33 10.40 8.85 -12.22
C SER A 33 9.02 8.89 -11.56
N VAL A 34 7.92 8.67 -12.30
CA VAL A 34 6.57 8.53 -11.71
C VAL A 34 6.51 7.34 -10.79
N TRP A 35 7.03 6.19 -11.23
CA TRP A 35 7.07 4.96 -10.43
C TRP A 35 7.85 5.14 -9.13
N ARG A 36 9.02 5.77 -9.18
CA ARG A 36 9.85 6.08 -8.00
C ARG A 36 9.10 6.94 -6.98
N VAL A 37 8.51 8.06 -7.43
CA VAL A 37 7.73 8.96 -6.55
C VAL A 37 6.54 8.23 -5.93
N TYR A 38 5.80 7.47 -6.74
CA TYR A 38 4.66 6.71 -6.27
C TYR A 38 5.05 5.73 -5.15
N HIS A 39 6.08 4.92 -5.37
CA HIS A 39 6.51 3.93 -4.38
C HIS A 39 7.06 4.57 -3.11
N GLU A 40 7.83 5.64 -3.24
CA GLU A 40 8.39 6.35 -2.08
C GLU A 40 7.30 6.97 -1.22
N LEU A 41 6.36 7.71 -1.83
CA LEU A 41 5.23 8.29 -1.11
C LEU A 41 4.33 7.22 -0.48
N ARG A 42 4.03 6.15 -1.21
CA ARG A 42 3.23 5.03 -0.70
C ARG A 42 3.88 4.41 0.53
N GLN A 43 5.18 4.16 0.49
CA GLN A 43 5.95 3.65 1.63
C GLN A 43 5.89 4.58 2.84
N LEU A 44 6.07 5.90 2.64
CA LEU A 44 6.00 6.90 3.70
C LEU A 44 4.59 6.95 4.34
N ILE A 45 3.54 6.79 3.53
CA ILE A 45 2.14 6.75 4.00
C ILE A 45 1.87 5.45 4.76
N VAL A 46 2.24 4.30 4.21
CA VAL A 46 2.01 2.98 4.84
C VAL A 46 2.80 2.84 6.14
N SER A 47 4.03 3.37 6.19
CA SER A 47 4.84 3.35 7.42
C SER A 47 4.41 4.37 8.47
N GLY A 48 3.46 5.27 8.15
CA GLY A 48 3.02 6.35 9.05
C GLY A 48 3.98 7.54 9.16
N GLN A 49 5.08 7.55 8.39
CA GLN A 49 5.99 8.71 8.34
C GLN A 49 5.32 9.94 7.72
N LEU A 50 4.38 9.72 6.79
CA LEU A 50 3.37 10.70 6.42
C LEU A 50 2.06 10.31 7.12
N PRO A 51 1.71 11.00 8.22
CA PRO A 51 0.57 10.59 9.06
C PRO A 51 -0.77 10.86 8.37
N PRO A 52 -1.85 10.14 8.75
CA PRO A 52 -3.21 10.42 8.29
C PRO A 52 -3.58 11.88 8.48
N GLY A 53 -4.23 12.49 7.48
CA GLY A 53 -4.54 13.92 7.45
C GLY A 53 -3.34 14.83 7.18
N GLY A 54 -2.12 14.32 7.11
CA GLY A 54 -0.92 15.08 6.80
C GLY A 54 -1.00 15.72 5.43
N ARG A 55 -0.70 17.03 5.35
CA ARG A 55 -0.71 17.78 4.09
C ARG A 55 0.44 17.34 3.17
N ILE A 56 0.13 17.12 1.89
CA ILE A 56 1.11 16.81 0.86
C ILE A 56 1.23 18.01 -0.09
N ALA A 57 2.40 18.67 -0.08
CA ALA A 57 2.70 19.77 -0.97
C ALA A 57 3.50 19.28 -2.17
N GLU A 58 2.92 19.27 -3.38
CA GLU A 58 3.58 18.82 -4.63
C GLU A 58 4.98 19.44 -4.80
N ARG A 59 5.11 20.72 -4.49
CA ARG A 59 6.37 21.45 -4.62
C ARG A 59 7.45 20.91 -3.68
N ALA A 60 7.10 20.71 -2.41
CA ALA A 60 8.05 20.20 -1.42
C ALA A 60 8.50 18.77 -1.74
N VAL A 61 7.58 17.92 -2.25
CA VAL A 61 7.91 16.57 -2.72
C VAL A 61 8.85 16.64 -3.92
N ALA A 62 8.59 17.50 -4.90
CA ALA A 62 9.42 17.68 -6.09
C ALA A 62 10.84 18.15 -5.71
N GLU A 63 10.96 19.16 -4.83
CA GLU A 63 12.23 19.67 -4.33
C GLU A 63 13.01 18.59 -3.57
N ARG A 64 12.36 17.83 -2.67
CA ARG A 64 13.00 16.77 -1.89
C ARG A 64 13.56 15.64 -2.75
N LEU A 65 12.85 15.28 -3.84
CA LEU A 65 13.23 14.19 -4.73
C LEU A 65 14.11 14.61 -5.89
N GLY A 66 14.38 15.91 -6.05
CA GLY A 66 15.15 16.44 -7.18
C GLY A 66 14.45 16.25 -8.52
N LEU A 67 13.10 16.28 -8.55
CA LEU A 67 12.28 16.03 -9.72
C LEU A 67 11.45 17.25 -10.13
N SER A 68 10.95 17.25 -11.38
CA SER A 68 9.95 18.22 -11.79
C SER A 68 8.58 17.91 -11.16
N ARG A 69 7.67 18.88 -11.16
CA ARG A 69 6.32 18.72 -10.58
C ARG A 69 5.43 17.73 -11.35
N THR A 70 5.70 17.52 -12.63
CA THR A 70 4.88 16.65 -13.49
C THR A 70 4.84 15.19 -13.01
N PRO A 71 5.97 14.46 -12.82
CA PRO A 71 5.94 13.10 -12.30
C PRO A 71 5.37 13.01 -10.88
N VAL A 72 5.57 14.04 -10.06
CA VAL A 72 5.01 14.11 -8.70
C VAL A 72 3.48 14.17 -8.75
N ARG A 73 2.92 15.03 -9.60
CA ARG A 73 1.46 15.13 -9.78
C ARG A 73 0.85 13.83 -10.30
N SER A 74 1.49 13.18 -11.27
CA SER A 74 1.02 11.89 -11.80
C SER A 74 1.02 10.80 -10.72
N ALA A 75 2.07 10.73 -9.90
CA ALA A 75 2.16 9.80 -8.79
C ALA A 75 1.10 10.07 -7.71
N LEU A 76 0.89 11.33 -7.33
CA LEU A 76 -0.13 11.73 -6.35
C LEU A 76 -1.55 11.45 -6.85
N HIS A 77 -1.83 11.70 -8.14
CA HIS A 77 -3.11 11.34 -8.74
C HIS A 77 -3.37 9.83 -8.66
N ARG A 78 -2.36 9.01 -8.93
CA ARG A 78 -2.47 7.56 -8.78
C ARG A 78 -2.71 7.15 -7.32
N LEU A 79 -1.98 7.73 -6.37
CA LEU A 79 -2.19 7.49 -4.94
C LEU A 79 -3.60 7.91 -4.48
N GLN A 80 -4.15 8.95 -5.10
CA GLN A 80 -5.53 9.38 -4.85
C GLN A 80 -6.55 8.39 -5.42
N GLN A 81 -6.35 7.89 -6.63
CA GLN A 81 -7.20 6.84 -7.21
C GLN A 81 -7.17 5.54 -6.38
N GLU A 82 -6.04 5.25 -5.76
CA GLU A 82 -5.86 4.07 -4.89
C GLU A 82 -6.27 4.34 -3.42
N GLY A 83 -6.79 5.54 -3.06
CA GLY A 83 -7.27 5.84 -1.72
C GLY A 83 -6.19 6.11 -0.66
N PHE A 84 -4.93 6.33 -1.05
CA PHE A 84 -3.86 6.72 -0.12
C PHE A 84 -3.82 8.23 0.16
N VAL A 85 -4.30 9.00 -0.79
CA VAL A 85 -4.33 10.46 -0.76
C VAL A 85 -5.75 10.93 -1.03
N ASP A 86 -6.17 11.97 -0.34
CA ASP A 86 -7.48 12.59 -0.51
C ASP A 86 -7.33 14.08 -0.80
N SER A 87 -8.41 14.69 -1.23
CA SER A 87 -8.52 16.13 -1.48
C SER A 87 -9.36 16.79 -0.43
N TYR A 88 -8.78 17.71 0.32
CA TYR A 88 -9.49 18.50 1.32
C TYR A 88 -9.62 19.96 0.91
N GLY A 89 -10.79 20.58 1.18
CA GLY A 89 -11.11 21.94 0.79
C GLY A 89 -11.82 22.04 -0.56
N ARG A 90 -12.17 23.27 -0.97
CA ARG A 90 -12.88 23.54 -2.23
C ARG A 90 -12.18 24.62 -3.06
N GLY A 91 -12.27 24.50 -4.38
CA GLY A 91 -11.74 25.50 -5.31
C GLY A 91 -10.25 25.76 -5.15
N ARG A 92 -9.85 27.01 -4.94
CA ARG A 92 -8.43 27.42 -4.80
C ARG A 92 -7.76 26.95 -3.50
N GLU A 93 -8.56 26.55 -2.50
CA GLU A 93 -8.07 26.05 -1.21
C GLU A 93 -7.92 24.53 -1.17
N GLN A 94 -8.22 23.86 -2.28
CA GLN A 94 -8.07 22.41 -2.36
C GLN A 94 -6.61 21.98 -2.09
N ARG A 95 -6.45 21.08 -1.15
CA ARG A 95 -5.15 20.56 -0.68
C ARG A 95 -5.16 19.06 -0.75
N LEU A 96 -4.03 18.47 -1.12
CA LEU A 96 -3.83 17.04 -1.01
C LEU A 96 -3.39 16.70 0.42
N VAL A 97 -4.03 15.67 0.98
CA VAL A 97 -3.74 15.15 2.31
C VAL A 97 -3.61 13.64 2.26
N VAL A 98 -2.89 13.06 3.20
CA VAL A 98 -2.93 11.62 3.40
C VAL A 98 -4.36 11.25 3.83
N ALA A 99 -4.94 10.26 3.17
CA ALA A 99 -6.31 9.82 3.47
C ALA A 99 -6.47 9.49 4.97
N PRO A 100 -7.57 9.88 5.61
CA PRO A 100 -7.82 9.59 7.01
C PRO A 100 -7.92 8.09 7.26
N LEU A 101 -7.87 7.69 8.52
CA LEU A 101 -8.18 6.34 8.96
C LEU A 101 -9.44 6.40 9.82
N THR A 102 -10.54 5.93 9.24
CA THR A 102 -11.87 5.93 9.87
C THR A 102 -12.32 4.51 10.19
N GLN A 103 -13.28 4.38 11.08
CA GLN A 103 -13.84 3.08 11.45
C GLN A 103 -14.54 2.41 10.28
N ASP A 104 -15.31 3.19 9.50
CA ASP A 104 -16.08 2.66 8.36
C ASP A 104 -15.16 2.19 7.24
N ASP A 105 -14.17 3.01 6.84
CA ASP A 105 -13.19 2.62 5.82
C ASP A 105 -12.37 1.41 6.26
N GLY A 106 -11.91 1.38 7.52
CA GLY A 106 -11.16 0.24 8.06
C GLY A 106 -11.96 -1.06 8.02
N ARG A 107 -13.26 -1.00 8.35
CA ARG A 107 -14.15 -2.15 8.26
C ARG A 107 -14.36 -2.61 6.83
N GLU A 108 -14.66 -1.70 5.91
CA GLU A 108 -14.90 -2.01 4.51
C GLU A 108 -13.68 -2.68 3.86
N ILE A 109 -12.50 -2.07 4.02
CA ILE A 109 -11.26 -2.56 3.39
C ILE A 109 -10.83 -3.92 3.93
N MET A 110 -11.01 -4.18 5.23
CA MET A 110 -10.73 -5.49 5.82
C MET A 110 -11.68 -6.58 5.30
N LEU A 111 -12.95 -6.27 5.08
CA LEU A 111 -13.89 -7.21 4.49
C LEU A 111 -13.53 -7.53 3.03
N ILE A 112 -13.15 -6.52 2.24
CA ILE A 112 -12.70 -6.72 0.85
C ILE A 112 -11.47 -7.64 0.82
N VAL A 113 -10.45 -7.36 1.64
CA VAL A 113 -9.26 -8.22 1.73
C VAL A 113 -9.62 -9.62 2.19
N GLY A 114 -10.54 -9.76 3.15
CA GLY A 114 -11.02 -11.05 3.62
C GLY A 114 -11.62 -11.90 2.52
N HIS A 115 -12.40 -11.31 1.60
CA HIS A 115 -12.96 -12.03 0.45
C HIS A 115 -11.89 -12.40 -0.60
N LEU A 116 -10.94 -11.51 -0.88
CA LEU A 116 -9.83 -11.80 -1.80
C LEU A 116 -8.95 -12.94 -1.26
N GLU A 117 -8.56 -12.85 0.00
CA GLU A 117 -7.77 -13.89 0.66
C GLU A 117 -8.57 -15.19 0.87
N GLY A 118 -9.87 -15.10 1.09
CA GLY A 118 -10.77 -16.25 1.13
C GLY A 118 -10.77 -17.05 -0.18
N LEU A 119 -10.81 -16.36 -1.32
CA LEU A 119 -10.65 -16.99 -2.64
C LEU A 119 -9.27 -17.65 -2.81
N ALA A 120 -8.21 -17.02 -2.30
CA ALA A 120 -6.86 -17.59 -2.31
C ALA A 120 -6.79 -18.86 -1.47
N ALA A 121 -7.33 -18.86 -0.25
CA ALA A 121 -7.35 -20.02 0.63
C ALA A 121 -8.20 -21.17 0.05
N ARG A 122 -9.32 -20.85 -0.63
CA ARG A 122 -10.08 -21.81 -1.41
C ARG A 122 -9.21 -22.51 -2.46
N THR A 123 -8.43 -21.75 -3.22
CA THR A 123 -7.51 -22.28 -4.22
C THR A 123 -6.40 -23.12 -3.56
N ALA A 124 -5.85 -22.66 -2.43
CA ALA A 124 -4.85 -23.40 -1.67
C ALA A 124 -5.35 -24.78 -1.21
N ALA A 125 -6.61 -24.87 -0.79
CA ALA A 125 -7.24 -26.15 -0.40
C ALA A 125 -7.43 -27.11 -1.59
N GLN A 126 -7.51 -26.61 -2.81
CA GLN A 126 -7.67 -27.39 -4.05
C GLN A 126 -6.34 -27.85 -4.65
N LEU A 127 -5.20 -27.41 -4.12
CA LEU A 127 -3.90 -27.84 -4.61
C LEU A 127 -3.70 -29.37 -4.50
N PRO A 128 -2.89 -29.96 -5.39
CA PRO A 128 -2.43 -31.34 -5.24
C PRO A 128 -1.84 -31.56 -3.84
N SER A 129 -2.01 -32.76 -3.28
CA SER A 129 -1.69 -33.10 -1.90
C SER A 129 -0.27 -32.68 -1.48
N GLU A 130 0.71 -32.87 -2.34
CA GLU A 130 2.10 -32.51 -2.05
C GLU A 130 2.28 -30.99 -1.91
N GLN A 131 1.80 -30.22 -2.87
CA GLN A 131 1.87 -28.74 -2.85
C GLN A 131 1.08 -28.17 -1.68
N ARG A 132 -0.11 -28.70 -1.42
CA ARG A 132 -0.92 -28.32 -0.26
C ARG A 132 -0.20 -28.57 1.07
N THR A 133 0.48 -29.72 1.19
CA THR A 133 1.28 -30.05 2.37
C THR A 133 2.43 -29.06 2.59
N GLN A 134 3.08 -28.59 1.53
CA GLN A 134 4.13 -27.56 1.62
C GLN A 134 3.58 -26.22 2.12
N VAL A 135 2.45 -25.75 1.57
CA VAL A 135 1.76 -24.55 2.04
C VAL A 135 1.38 -24.69 3.52
N VAL A 136 0.72 -25.76 3.90
CA VAL A 136 0.29 -26.04 5.28
C VAL A 136 1.49 -26.07 6.25
N ARG A 137 2.60 -26.67 5.87
CA ARG A 137 3.83 -26.69 6.68
C ARG A 137 4.31 -25.27 6.95
N ARG A 138 4.42 -24.44 5.89
CA ARG A 138 4.86 -23.06 6.02
C ARG A 138 3.92 -22.23 6.91
N LEU A 139 2.61 -22.36 6.73
CA LEU A 139 1.63 -21.66 7.56
C LEU A 139 1.71 -22.08 9.04
N ARG A 140 1.94 -23.38 9.32
CA ARG A 140 2.15 -23.88 10.70
C ARG A 140 3.39 -23.30 11.35
N GLU A 141 4.50 -23.20 10.60
CA GLU A 141 5.74 -22.57 11.08
C GLU A 141 5.52 -21.12 11.48
N LEU A 142 4.86 -20.34 10.61
CA LEU A 142 4.57 -18.92 10.85
C LEU A 142 3.62 -18.73 12.04
N ASN A 143 2.56 -19.54 12.13
CA ASN A 143 1.60 -19.44 13.24
C ASN A 143 2.23 -19.85 14.58
N ARG A 144 3.14 -20.85 14.59
CA ARG A 144 3.91 -21.21 15.81
C ARG A 144 4.87 -20.09 16.22
N ALA A 145 5.55 -19.48 15.26
CA ALA A 145 6.42 -18.34 15.53
C ALA A 145 5.61 -17.16 16.13
N MET A 146 4.45 -16.84 15.57
CA MET A 146 3.55 -15.82 16.09
C MET A 146 3.08 -16.15 17.52
N ALA A 147 2.68 -17.40 17.81
CA ALA A 147 2.31 -17.84 19.13
C ALA A 147 3.48 -17.80 20.14
N ALA A 148 4.71 -18.01 19.69
CA ALA A 148 5.90 -17.90 20.55
C ALA A 148 6.23 -16.44 20.90
N GLU A 149 6.07 -15.52 19.94
CA GLU A 149 6.28 -14.09 20.16
C GLU A 149 5.23 -13.51 21.13
N SER A 150 3.96 -13.94 21.06
CA SER A 150 2.91 -13.49 21.97
C SER A 150 3.24 -13.70 23.46
N ARG A 151 4.02 -14.74 23.76
CA ARG A 151 4.42 -15.08 25.14
C ARG A 151 5.60 -14.26 25.67
N LYS A 152 6.40 -13.67 24.78
CA LYS A 152 7.67 -13.01 25.13
C LYS A 152 7.57 -11.50 25.34
N ARG A 153 6.41 -10.88 25.12
CA ARG A 153 6.23 -9.41 25.08
C ARG A 153 7.23 -8.72 24.14
N VAL A 154 7.56 -9.39 23.01
CA VAL A 154 8.53 -8.90 22.04
C VAL A 154 7.89 -7.90 21.05
N THR A 155 8.74 -7.20 20.33
CA THR A 155 8.48 -6.08 19.44
C THR A 155 7.24 -6.29 18.57
N VAL A 156 6.29 -5.44 18.73
CA VAL A 156 5.02 -5.34 17.98
C VAL A 156 5.22 -5.49 16.46
N THR A 157 6.31 -4.95 15.93
CA THR A 157 6.70 -5.05 14.51
C THR A 157 6.89 -6.51 14.07
N ARG A 158 7.52 -7.35 14.90
CA ARG A 158 7.75 -8.76 14.56
C ARG A 158 6.47 -9.57 14.44
N ILE A 159 5.50 -9.29 15.31
CA ILE A 159 4.18 -9.92 15.28
C ILE A 159 3.46 -9.55 13.99
N PHE A 160 3.48 -8.28 13.63
CA PHE A 160 2.91 -7.78 12.39
C PHE A 160 3.53 -8.47 11.16
N ASP A 161 4.86 -8.56 11.09
CA ASP A 161 5.56 -9.19 9.98
C ASP A 161 5.20 -10.69 9.83
N LEU A 162 5.04 -11.41 10.96
CA LEU A 162 4.63 -12.81 10.96
C LEU A 162 3.18 -12.99 10.50
N ASP A 163 2.29 -12.11 10.93
CA ASP A 163 0.89 -12.09 10.49
C ASP A 163 0.80 -11.84 8.98
N GLN A 164 1.50 -10.83 8.48
CA GLN A 164 1.57 -10.55 7.05
C GLN A 164 2.13 -11.72 6.25
N ALA A 165 3.22 -12.34 6.73
CA ALA A 165 3.82 -13.50 6.08
C ALA A 165 2.87 -14.71 6.08
N PHE A 166 2.05 -14.87 7.12
CA PHE A 166 1.03 -15.92 7.19
C PHE A 166 -0.01 -15.76 6.08
N HIS A 167 -0.59 -14.57 5.95
CA HIS A 167 -1.60 -14.28 4.95
C HIS A 167 -1.03 -14.35 3.52
N SER A 168 0.14 -13.80 3.26
CA SER A 168 0.82 -13.90 1.96
C SER A 168 1.15 -15.36 1.59
N GLY A 169 1.35 -16.22 2.56
CA GLY A 169 1.75 -17.61 2.35
C GLY A 169 0.76 -18.49 1.58
N TYR A 170 -0.51 -18.11 1.55
CA TYR A 170 -1.54 -18.76 0.72
C TYR A 170 -2.10 -17.86 -0.39
N VAL A 171 -1.58 -16.64 -0.54
CA VAL A 171 -1.97 -15.73 -1.63
C VAL A 171 -0.95 -15.78 -2.75
N ASP A 172 0.32 -15.44 -2.48
CA ASP A 172 1.32 -15.14 -3.51
C ASP A 172 1.75 -16.36 -4.35
N GLY A 173 1.88 -17.53 -3.73
CA GLY A 173 2.35 -18.73 -4.42
C GLY A 173 1.25 -19.62 -5.01
N VAL A 174 -0.03 -19.26 -4.81
CA VAL A 174 -1.16 -20.16 -5.08
C VAL A 174 -2.19 -19.52 -6.01
N SER A 175 -2.35 -18.21 -5.92
CA SER A 175 -3.40 -17.49 -6.62
C SER A 175 -3.02 -17.10 -8.03
N GLY A 176 -4.01 -16.94 -8.92
CA GLY A 176 -3.81 -16.40 -10.25
C GLY A 176 -3.36 -14.93 -10.22
N PRO A 177 -2.70 -14.44 -11.29
CA PRO A 177 -2.06 -13.12 -11.30
C PRO A 177 -3.03 -11.95 -11.08
N ARG A 178 -4.29 -12.08 -11.45
CA ARG A 178 -5.30 -11.03 -11.24
C ARG A 178 -5.65 -10.87 -9.76
N LEU A 179 -5.84 -11.97 -9.04
CA LEU A 179 -6.13 -11.93 -7.61
C LEU A 179 -4.93 -11.39 -6.83
N VAL A 180 -3.72 -11.83 -7.15
CA VAL A 180 -2.48 -11.31 -6.54
C VAL A 180 -2.37 -9.80 -6.79
N ALA A 181 -2.60 -9.31 -8.01
CA ALA A 181 -2.55 -7.89 -8.32
C ALA A 181 -3.58 -7.06 -7.53
N LEU A 182 -4.83 -7.53 -7.42
CA LEU A 182 -5.86 -6.87 -6.61
C LEU A 182 -5.51 -6.86 -5.13
N HIS A 183 -5.03 -7.99 -4.61
CA HIS A 183 -4.60 -8.09 -3.21
C HIS A 183 -3.44 -7.13 -2.90
N HIS A 184 -2.39 -7.10 -3.74
CA HIS A 184 -1.25 -6.19 -3.56
C HIS A 184 -1.61 -4.71 -3.72
N ALA A 185 -2.68 -4.39 -4.46
CA ALA A 185 -3.16 -3.02 -4.56
C ALA A 185 -3.85 -2.57 -3.26
N ILE A 186 -4.67 -3.45 -2.65
CA ILE A 186 -5.51 -3.07 -1.51
C ILE A 186 -4.89 -3.38 -0.14
N LYS A 187 -4.10 -4.45 -0.01
CA LYS A 187 -3.51 -4.91 1.26
C LYS A 187 -2.76 -3.81 2.02
N PRO A 188 -1.95 -2.95 1.38
CA PRO A 188 -1.24 -1.88 2.08
C PRO A 188 -2.16 -0.82 2.73
N GLN A 189 -3.42 -0.73 2.31
CA GLN A 189 -4.39 0.12 3.00
C GLN A 189 -4.73 -0.46 4.38
N VAL A 190 -4.91 -1.79 4.48
CA VAL A 190 -5.08 -2.48 5.78
C VAL A 190 -3.84 -2.33 6.65
N GLU A 191 -2.64 -2.39 6.06
CA GLU A 191 -1.39 -2.22 6.80
C GLU A 191 -1.29 -0.87 7.51
N ARG A 192 -1.86 0.19 6.95
CA ARG A 192 -1.90 1.52 7.60
C ARG A 192 -2.64 1.46 8.93
N TYR A 193 -3.80 0.79 8.97
CA TYR A 193 -4.58 0.58 10.18
C TYR A 193 -3.83 -0.29 11.17
N ALA A 194 -3.35 -1.45 10.71
CA ALA A 194 -2.64 -2.37 11.58
C ALA A 194 -1.42 -1.72 12.22
N ARG A 195 -0.59 -0.99 11.48
CA ARG A 195 0.60 -0.31 12.02
C ARG A 195 0.28 0.77 13.04
N LEU A 196 -0.80 1.53 12.84
CA LEU A 196 -1.15 2.62 13.74
C LEU A 196 -1.79 2.13 15.06
N TYR A 197 -2.61 1.07 14.97
CA TYR A 197 -3.37 0.57 16.12
C TYR A 197 -2.81 -0.72 16.72
N ILE A 198 -1.67 -1.21 16.21
CA ILE A 198 -1.16 -2.54 16.55
C ILE A 198 -0.84 -2.71 18.05
N SER A 199 -0.39 -1.66 18.73
CA SER A 199 -0.12 -1.73 20.17
C SER A 199 -1.36 -2.07 21.00
N ALA A 200 -2.53 -1.63 20.55
CA ALA A 200 -3.81 -1.95 21.18
C ALA A 200 -4.37 -3.33 20.73
N LEU A 201 -3.91 -3.84 19.59
CA LEU A 201 -4.34 -5.14 19.05
C LEU A 201 -3.51 -6.33 19.57
N VAL A 202 -2.38 -6.07 20.23
CA VAL A 202 -1.46 -7.13 20.72
C VAL A 202 -2.11 -8.06 21.74
N ASP A 203 -3.01 -7.56 22.56
CA ASP A 203 -3.69 -8.34 23.59
C ASP A 203 -4.63 -9.40 22.98
N GLU A 204 -5.09 -9.21 21.74
CA GLU A 204 -5.94 -10.13 20.99
C GLU A 204 -5.16 -11.16 20.13
N LEU A 205 -3.84 -11.18 20.26
CA LEU A 205 -2.98 -12.04 19.46
C LEU A 205 -3.26 -13.55 19.64
N ALA A 206 -3.64 -13.96 20.84
CA ALA A 206 -4.00 -15.36 21.11
C ALA A 206 -5.21 -15.80 20.28
N THR A 207 -6.19 -14.93 20.13
CA THR A 207 -7.39 -15.14 19.28
C THR A 207 -7.00 -15.26 17.82
N SER A 208 -6.13 -14.38 17.31
CA SER A 208 -5.63 -14.45 15.93
C SER A 208 -4.89 -15.76 15.65
N VAL A 209 -4.05 -16.25 16.58
CA VAL A 209 -3.37 -17.55 16.45
C VAL A 209 -4.34 -18.71 16.35
N GLN A 210 -5.46 -18.69 17.09
CA GLN A 210 -6.51 -19.73 17.01
C GLN A 210 -7.28 -19.65 15.69
N GLU A 211 -7.58 -18.47 15.21
CA GLU A 211 -8.23 -18.23 13.91
C GLU A 211 -7.34 -18.74 12.77
N HIS A 212 -6.04 -18.45 12.80
CA HIS A 212 -5.05 -18.99 11.86
C HIS A 212 -5.00 -20.53 11.91
N ALA A 213 -5.08 -21.13 13.09
CA ALA A 213 -5.13 -22.59 13.21
C ALA A 213 -6.37 -23.19 12.54
N ALA A 214 -7.52 -22.48 12.54
CA ALA A 214 -8.72 -22.91 11.81
C ALA A 214 -8.51 -22.85 10.29
N ILE A 215 -7.88 -21.78 9.78
CA ILE A 215 -7.52 -21.66 8.35
C ILE A 215 -6.58 -22.82 7.93
N ILE A 216 -5.54 -23.08 8.72
CA ILE A 216 -4.59 -24.17 8.47
C ILE A 216 -5.31 -25.52 8.40
N ARG A 217 -6.21 -25.80 9.34
CA ARG A 217 -6.97 -27.08 9.37
C ARG A 217 -7.83 -27.26 8.11
N ALA A 218 -8.52 -26.22 7.69
CA ALA A 218 -9.39 -26.26 6.52
C ALA A 218 -8.59 -26.48 5.22
N ILE A 219 -7.47 -25.77 5.04
CA ILE A 219 -6.57 -25.99 3.90
C ILE A 219 -6.00 -27.40 3.94
N ALA A 220 -5.53 -27.88 5.10
CA ALA A 220 -4.95 -29.22 5.24
C ALA A 220 -5.96 -30.34 4.91
N ALA A 221 -7.21 -30.15 5.29
CA ALA A 221 -8.30 -31.08 4.98
C ALA A 221 -8.65 -31.11 3.48
N GLY A 222 -8.18 -30.12 2.70
CA GLY A 222 -8.59 -29.98 1.31
C GLY A 222 -10.06 -29.61 1.15
N ASP A 223 -10.64 -28.85 2.12
CA ASP A 223 -12.00 -28.33 2.05
C ASP A 223 -11.98 -26.86 1.59
N PRO A 224 -12.27 -26.58 0.30
CA PRO A 224 -12.17 -25.24 -0.25
C PRO A 224 -13.19 -24.26 0.38
N ALA A 225 -14.39 -24.75 0.71
CA ALA A 225 -15.44 -23.92 1.26
C ALA A 225 -15.15 -23.56 2.73
N ALA A 226 -14.66 -24.52 3.52
CA ALA A 226 -14.23 -24.27 4.89
C ALA A 226 -13.02 -23.34 4.95
N ALA A 227 -12.04 -23.49 4.04
CA ALA A 227 -10.87 -22.63 3.97
C ALA A 227 -11.26 -21.17 3.69
N GLN A 228 -12.12 -20.95 2.71
CA GLN A 228 -12.66 -19.62 2.39
C GLN A 228 -13.37 -19.01 3.60
N ARG A 229 -14.34 -19.74 4.19
CA ARG A 229 -15.08 -19.24 5.37
C ARG A 229 -14.18 -18.95 6.56
N ALA A 230 -13.15 -19.75 6.80
CA ALA A 230 -12.22 -19.53 7.91
C ALA A 230 -11.46 -18.21 7.76
N VAL A 231 -11.00 -17.89 6.55
CA VAL A 231 -10.31 -16.62 6.25
C VAL A 231 -11.28 -15.44 6.36
N GLU A 232 -12.46 -15.52 5.75
CA GLU A 232 -13.48 -14.46 5.84
C GLU A 232 -13.89 -14.18 7.29
N THR A 233 -13.96 -15.21 8.12
CA THR A 233 -14.26 -15.08 9.55
C THR A 233 -13.13 -14.40 10.30
N ASN A 234 -11.87 -14.80 10.05
CA ASN A 234 -10.70 -14.16 10.65
C ASN A 234 -10.66 -12.65 10.33
N TRP A 235 -10.87 -12.25 9.07
CA TRP A 235 -10.90 -10.85 8.68
C TRP A 235 -12.09 -10.08 9.25
N ARG A 236 -13.27 -10.70 9.33
CA ARG A 236 -14.45 -10.09 9.97
C ARG A 236 -14.21 -9.83 11.46
N ASN A 237 -13.61 -10.78 12.15
CA ASN A 237 -13.26 -10.62 13.55
C ASN A 237 -12.17 -9.55 13.75
N ALA A 238 -11.16 -9.53 12.87
CA ALA A 238 -10.14 -8.48 12.88
C ALA A 238 -10.75 -7.09 12.64
N ALA A 239 -11.71 -6.96 11.71
CA ALA A 239 -12.43 -5.70 11.48
C ALA A 239 -13.23 -5.26 12.73
N SER A 240 -13.84 -6.19 13.44
CA SER A 240 -14.58 -5.89 14.67
C SER A 240 -13.65 -5.44 15.79
N ARG A 241 -12.48 -6.10 15.97
CA ARG A 241 -11.46 -5.69 16.92
C ARG A 241 -10.89 -4.31 16.60
N LEU A 242 -10.57 -4.04 15.33
CA LEU A 242 -10.12 -2.73 14.89
C LEU A 242 -11.16 -1.64 15.17
N ALA A 243 -12.44 -1.91 14.89
CA ALA A 243 -13.52 -0.96 15.13
C ALA A 243 -13.62 -0.56 16.62
N GLN A 244 -13.46 -1.53 17.54
CA GLN A 244 -13.42 -1.25 18.97
C GLN A 244 -12.21 -0.36 19.35
N VAL A 245 -11.04 -0.70 18.85
CA VAL A 245 -9.81 0.09 19.10
C VAL A 245 -9.95 1.51 18.55
N ILE A 246 -10.55 1.69 17.36
CA ILE A 246 -10.80 3.03 16.82
C ILE A 246 -11.83 3.79 17.66
N ALA A 247 -12.88 3.12 18.14
CA ALA A 247 -13.87 3.75 19.01
C ALA A 247 -13.25 4.26 20.32
N GLU A 248 -12.26 3.55 20.88
CA GLU A 248 -11.56 3.93 22.10
C GLU A 248 -10.48 5.00 21.89
N HIS A 249 -9.72 4.89 20.81
CA HIS A 249 -8.54 5.73 20.53
C HIS A 249 -8.79 6.87 19.55
N GLY A 250 -9.97 6.89 18.92
CA GLY A 250 -10.39 7.87 17.92
C GLY A 250 -9.85 7.58 16.53
N GLU A 251 -10.57 8.10 15.55
CA GLU A 251 -10.15 8.13 14.14
C GLU A 251 -8.96 9.07 13.96
N ARG A 252 -8.20 8.89 12.88
CA ARG A 252 -6.99 9.68 12.61
C ARG A 252 -7.09 10.43 11.30
N GLY A 253 -6.65 11.69 11.34
CA GLY A 253 -6.58 12.53 10.14
C GLY A 253 -7.91 13.10 9.70
N ILE A 254 -8.95 13.04 10.53
CA ILE A 254 -10.20 13.72 10.26
C ILE A 254 -10.02 15.20 10.56
N TRP A 255 -10.24 16.01 9.53
CA TRP A 255 -10.35 17.44 9.66
C TRP A 255 -11.79 17.77 10.07
N HIS A 256 -12.03 17.93 11.37
CA HIS A 256 -13.27 18.55 11.80
C HIS A 256 -13.29 19.98 11.28
N ALA A 257 -14.48 20.53 11.04
CA ALA A 257 -14.73 21.85 10.46
C ALA A 257 -14.20 23.05 11.29
N TRP A 258 -13.02 22.93 11.85
CA TRP A 258 -12.29 24.02 12.50
C TRP A 258 -11.96 25.16 11.51
N ASP A 259 -11.87 24.85 10.22
CA ASP A 259 -11.50 25.79 9.18
C ASP A 259 -12.69 26.62 8.66
N THR A 260 -13.89 26.49 9.20
CA THR A 260 -15.05 27.29 8.80
C THR A 260 -15.25 28.55 9.66
N GLY A 261 -14.21 29.05 10.35
CA GLY A 261 -14.23 30.41 10.94
C GLY A 261 -15.21 30.65 12.07
N GLY A 262 -15.66 29.60 12.76
CA GLY A 262 -16.48 29.73 13.98
C GLY A 262 -15.63 30.08 15.22
N PRO A 263 -16.10 30.94 16.14
CA PRO A 263 -15.33 31.35 17.31
C PRO A 263 -15.06 30.16 18.24
N LEU A 264 -13.81 30.05 18.69
CA LEU A 264 -13.36 29.09 19.69
C LEU A 264 -14.17 29.24 21.00
N HIS A 265 -15.12 28.36 21.26
CA HIS A 265 -15.70 28.22 22.56
C HIS A 265 -14.68 27.56 23.51
N HIS A 266 -13.90 28.36 24.20
CA HIS A 266 -13.18 27.93 25.41
C HIS A 266 -14.19 27.53 26.49
N SER A 267 -14.43 26.24 26.64
CA SER A 267 -15.11 25.75 27.82
C SER A 267 -14.18 25.95 29.03
N LYS A 268 -14.42 27.02 29.78
CA LYS A 268 -13.86 27.19 31.12
C LYS A 268 -14.49 26.14 32.03
N THR A 269 -13.78 25.05 32.28
CA THR A 269 -14.08 24.15 33.39
C THR A 269 -13.81 24.92 34.70
N ARG A 270 -14.86 25.43 35.27
CA ARG A 270 -14.83 25.90 36.68
C ARG A 270 -14.71 24.69 37.59
N ARG A 271 -13.56 24.56 38.23
CA ARG A 271 -13.43 23.76 39.45
C ARG A 271 -14.22 24.44 40.55
N ARG A 272 -15.11 23.74 41.19
CA ARG A 272 -15.50 23.90 42.61
C ARG A 272 -15.22 22.58 43.31
#